data_e3ef1275762c2ba3d607444f446424dc
#
_entry.id   e3ef1275762c2ba3d607444f446424dc
#
_cell.length_a   1.000
_cell.length_b   1.000
_cell.length_c   1.000
_cell.angle_alpha   90.00
_cell.angle_beta   90.00
_cell.angle_gamma   90.00
#
_symmetry.space_group_name_H-M   'P 1'
#
loop_
_entity.id
_entity.type
_entity.pdbx_description
1 polymer ?
#
loop_
_entity_poly.entity_id
_entity_poly.type
_entity_poly.pdbx_seq_one_letter_code
_entity_poly.pdbx_strand_id
1 'polypeptide(L)'
;MASDLKSVHITNYYHKSSGGIRTVYDRLLEAANRHEREVRLIVPGEFDEQLEVGEFGRIYYVKANKSPMFDTQYRLIKPWQYILNDSRVRQILQDEKPDIIEVAEKYVLSYLCGHIKRGFLKSLGRPMLVHLSCERMDDNIRAFVSRAVPRRFSRGVMGSYVAPMFDYHIANSDYTARELLESVANGNRSHMFQDMCWRFFKSSSKQFSERVFVNNCGVETEIFTPDRKNHEIRQRILAEAGFPEKATVLLYAGRLSPEKNIKLLPEILRSLVSFFNLDSTKREYRLLVAGDGPQANWLKEKLERYAPGKSKLLGHLRGKEELADLYANSDIFIHPNPHEPFGIAPLEAMASGTPVVVPNSGGVLSYANNENAWIEEPVAENYFAAVRDIFNNPEEREIKLKRALETARWFSWERSTDRLFQLYDELYEEFKIQRSLPLNRNAVVDTLAS
;
A
#
# COMPACT_ATOMS: atom_id res chain seq x y z
N MET A 1 20.22 -16.90 -14.81
CA MET A 1 19.45 -16.99 -16.07
C MET A 1 18.14 -16.27 -15.81
N ALA A 2 17.72 -15.38 -16.72
CA ALA A 2 16.38 -14.78 -16.63
C ALA A 2 15.34 -15.92 -16.62
N SER A 3 14.34 -15.82 -15.78
CA SER A 3 13.26 -16.82 -15.73
C SER A 3 12.28 -16.51 -16.86
N ASP A 4 11.94 -17.51 -17.66
CA ASP A 4 10.96 -17.38 -18.76
C ASP A 4 9.51 -17.25 -18.26
N LEU A 5 9.30 -17.04 -16.96
CA LEU A 5 7.97 -16.95 -16.37
C LEU A 5 7.25 -15.67 -16.77
N LYS A 6 6.05 -15.83 -17.32
CA LYS A 6 5.14 -14.72 -17.64
C LYS A 6 4.16 -14.51 -16.50
N SER A 7 4.12 -13.29 -15.98
CA SER A 7 3.16 -12.88 -14.95
C SER A 7 2.11 -11.91 -15.48
N VAL A 8 0.85 -12.13 -15.12
CA VAL A 8 -0.26 -11.20 -15.35
C VAL A 8 -0.77 -10.71 -14.01
N HIS A 9 -0.77 -9.41 -13.84
CA HIS A 9 -1.24 -8.70 -12.67
C HIS A 9 -2.58 -8.04 -12.95
N ILE A 10 -3.54 -8.17 -12.05
CA ILE A 10 -4.89 -7.63 -12.24
C ILE A 10 -5.30 -6.80 -11.03
N THR A 11 -5.67 -5.55 -11.24
CA THR A 11 -6.10 -4.67 -10.15
C THR A 11 -7.13 -3.64 -10.58
N ASN A 12 -8.07 -3.33 -9.69
CA ASN A 12 -8.99 -2.21 -9.83
C ASN A 12 -8.43 -0.89 -9.24
N TYR A 13 -7.25 -0.93 -8.61
CA TYR A 13 -6.71 0.20 -7.85
C TYR A 13 -5.70 1.05 -8.63
N TYR A 14 -5.38 0.70 -9.86
CA TYR A 14 -4.47 1.47 -10.70
C TYR A 14 -5.20 2.63 -11.38
N HIS A 15 -5.05 3.83 -10.82
CA HIS A 15 -5.70 5.06 -11.31
C HIS A 15 -4.75 6.25 -11.18
N LYS A 16 -4.99 7.32 -11.95
CA LYS A 16 -4.15 8.55 -11.93
C LYS A 16 -4.04 9.20 -10.54
N SER A 17 -5.08 9.05 -9.72
CA SER A 17 -5.10 9.54 -8.32
C SER A 17 -4.75 8.48 -7.28
N SER A 18 -4.41 7.24 -7.69
CA SER A 18 -3.93 6.22 -6.76
C SER A 18 -2.46 6.45 -6.46
N GLY A 19 -2.11 6.61 -5.18
CA GLY A 19 -0.72 6.77 -4.76
C GLY A 19 0.07 5.44 -4.82
N GLY A 20 0.24 4.81 -3.65
CA GLY A 20 1.15 3.68 -3.47
C GLY A 20 0.98 2.50 -4.42
N ILE A 21 -0.26 2.05 -4.68
CA ILE A 21 -0.47 0.86 -5.53
C ILE A 21 -0.07 1.09 -7.00
N ARG A 22 -0.29 2.29 -7.50
CA ARG A 22 0.17 2.67 -8.83
C ARG A 22 1.69 2.65 -8.91
N THR A 23 2.35 3.23 -7.91
CA THR A 23 3.82 3.23 -7.83
C THR A 23 4.37 1.79 -7.81
N VAL A 24 3.74 0.87 -7.07
CA VAL A 24 4.14 -0.56 -7.07
C VAL A 24 4.16 -1.14 -8.48
N TYR A 25 3.08 -0.95 -9.26
CA TYR A 25 3.01 -1.53 -10.61
C TYR A 25 3.86 -0.79 -11.63
N ASP A 26 4.00 0.54 -11.52
CA ASP A 26 4.91 1.31 -12.37
C ASP A 26 6.37 0.80 -12.17
N ARG A 27 6.80 0.60 -10.92
CA ARG A 27 8.13 0.06 -10.60
C ARG A 27 8.30 -1.39 -11.05
N LEU A 28 7.25 -2.21 -10.94
CA LEU A 28 7.29 -3.59 -11.42
C LEU A 28 7.46 -3.67 -12.94
N LEU A 29 6.75 -2.82 -13.69
CA LEU A 29 6.89 -2.75 -15.15
C LEU A 29 8.26 -2.24 -15.59
N GLU A 30 8.86 -1.31 -14.85
CA GLU A 30 10.24 -0.89 -15.10
C GLU A 30 11.24 -2.02 -14.80
N ALA A 31 11.03 -2.74 -13.69
CA ALA A 31 11.85 -3.89 -13.31
C ALA A 31 11.70 -5.04 -14.32
N ALA A 32 10.53 -5.21 -14.96
CA ALA A 32 10.33 -6.17 -16.02
C ALA A 32 11.36 -6.02 -17.14
N ASN A 33 11.62 -4.78 -17.56
CA ASN A 33 12.64 -4.48 -18.59
C ASN A 33 14.07 -4.68 -18.09
N ARG A 34 14.34 -4.39 -16.82
CA ARG A 34 15.65 -4.60 -16.21
C ARG A 34 16.01 -6.09 -16.08
N HIS A 35 15.01 -6.93 -15.83
CA HIS A 35 15.16 -8.37 -15.64
C HIS A 35 14.78 -9.21 -16.87
N GLU A 36 14.43 -8.59 -17.98
CA GLU A 36 13.97 -9.27 -19.21
C GLU A 36 12.83 -10.27 -18.94
N ARG A 37 11.84 -9.85 -18.12
CA ARG A 37 10.70 -10.70 -17.70
C ARG A 37 9.38 -10.17 -18.24
N GLU A 38 8.57 -11.05 -18.81
CA GLU A 38 7.25 -10.68 -19.32
C GLU A 38 6.26 -10.36 -18.18
N VAL A 39 5.95 -9.08 -18.01
CA VAL A 39 4.98 -8.58 -17.04
C VAL A 39 3.83 -7.91 -17.79
N ARG A 40 2.62 -8.35 -17.50
CA ARG A 40 1.37 -7.80 -18.05
C ARG A 40 0.53 -7.27 -16.91
N LEU A 41 -0.02 -6.06 -17.09
CA LEU A 41 -0.90 -5.43 -16.11
C LEU A 41 -2.28 -5.19 -16.73
N ILE A 42 -3.33 -5.76 -16.15
CA ILE A 42 -4.74 -5.54 -16.57
C ILE A 42 -5.40 -4.61 -15.57
N VAL A 43 -5.90 -3.48 -16.06
CA VAL A 43 -6.51 -2.42 -15.25
C VAL A 43 -7.80 -1.89 -15.89
N PRO A 44 -8.74 -1.33 -15.10
CA PRO A 44 -9.91 -0.70 -15.66
C PRO A 44 -9.57 0.59 -16.38
N GLY A 45 -10.14 0.77 -17.57
CA GLY A 45 -9.98 1.94 -18.40
C GLY A 45 -11.32 2.58 -18.80
N GLU A 46 -11.24 3.69 -19.50
CA GLU A 46 -12.38 4.32 -20.17
C GLU A 46 -12.72 3.61 -21.47
N PHE A 47 -11.67 3.16 -22.14
CA PHE A 47 -11.72 2.40 -23.40
C PHE A 47 -10.82 1.17 -23.26
N ASP A 48 -10.99 0.21 -24.16
CA ASP A 48 -10.03 -0.87 -24.33
C ASP A 48 -8.80 -0.29 -25.06
N GLU A 49 -7.65 -0.36 -24.40
CA GLU A 49 -6.39 0.18 -24.89
C GLU A 49 -5.23 -0.72 -24.44
N GLN A 50 -4.15 -0.71 -25.17
CA GLN A 50 -2.92 -1.39 -24.85
C GLN A 50 -1.76 -0.40 -24.91
N LEU A 51 -0.93 -0.41 -23.87
CA LEU A 51 0.24 0.43 -23.76
C LEU A 51 1.47 -0.45 -23.51
N GLU A 52 2.47 -0.35 -24.39
CA GLU A 52 3.77 -0.99 -24.17
C GLU A 52 4.59 -0.15 -23.21
N VAL A 53 5.26 -0.83 -22.28
CA VAL A 53 6.17 -0.23 -21.29
C VAL A 53 7.54 -0.89 -21.45
N GLY A 54 8.34 -0.39 -22.38
CA GLY A 54 9.55 -1.05 -22.84
C GLY A 54 9.25 -2.32 -23.64
N GLU A 55 10.18 -3.25 -23.65
CA GLU A 55 10.08 -4.51 -24.40
C GLU A 55 9.29 -5.58 -23.64
N PHE A 56 9.45 -5.64 -22.32
CA PHE A 56 8.94 -6.73 -21.49
C PHE A 56 7.68 -6.35 -20.69
N GLY A 57 7.37 -5.07 -20.55
CA GLY A 57 6.18 -4.57 -19.84
C GLY A 57 5.02 -4.24 -20.76
N ARG A 58 3.77 -4.51 -20.32
CA ARG A 58 2.57 -4.11 -21.05
C ARG A 58 1.40 -3.85 -20.13
N ILE A 59 0.64 -2.79 -20.40
CA ILE A 59 -0.60 -2.46 -19.69
C ILE A 59 -1.78 -2.67 -20.62
N TYR A 60 -2.78 -3.41 -20.18
CA TYR A 60 -4.08 -3.57 -20.80
C TYR A 60 -5.12 -2.76 -20.04
N TYR A 61 -5.62 -1.69 -20.62
CA TYR A 61 -6.79 -1.00 -20.12
C TYR A 61 -8.03 -1.72 -20.63
N VAL A 62 -8.90 -2.15 -19.73
CA VAL A 62 -10.17 -2.79 -20.07
C VAL A 62 -11.30 -1.84 -19.76
N LYS A 63 -12.14 -1.57 -20.76
CA LYS A 63 -13.31 -0.69 -20.60
C LYS A 63 -14.16 -1.14 -19.43
N ALA A 64 -14.31 -0.27 -18.44
CA ALA A 64 -15.04 -0.54 -17.21
C ALA A 64 -15.85 0.67 -16.75
N ASN A 65 -16.98 0.42 -16.09
CA ASN A 65 -17.83 1.47 -15.55
C ASN A 65 -17.23 2.06 -14.28
N LYS A 66 -17.56 3.33 -14.02
CA LYS A 66 -17.23 3.98 -12.74
C LYS A 66 -17.80 3.20 -11.57
N SER A 67 -17.08 3.19 -10.46
CA SER A 67 -17.53 2.57 -9.22
C SER A 67 -18.79 3.30 -8.70
N PRO A 68 -19.86 2.57 -8.34
CA PRO A 68 -21.02 3.17 -7.68
C PRO A 68 -20.77 3.42 -6.18
N MET A 69 -19.69 2.89 -5.63
CA MET A 69 -19.35 2.94 -4.20
C MET A 69 -17.93 3.47 -4.02
N PHE A 70 -17.64 3.98 -2.85
CA PHE A 70 -16.35 4.54 -2.43
C PHE A 70 -16.01 5.84 -3.17
N ASP A 71 -15.12 5.79 -4.14
CA ASP A 71 -14.72 6.95 -4.94
C ASP A 71 -15.18 6.78 -6.38
N THR A 72 -16.04 7.69 -6.85
CA THR A 72 -16.63 7.67 -8.20
C THR A 72 -15.60 7.90 -9.32
N GLN A 73 -14.37 8.26 -8.97
CA GLN A 73 -13.29 8.36 -9.96
C GLN A 73 -12.73 6.98 -10.35
N TYR A 74 -12.86 5.97 -9.47
CA TYR A 74 -12.43 4.62 -9.77
C TYR A 74 -13.39 3.92 -10.74
N ARG A 75 -12.83 3.09 -11.60
CA ARG A 75 -13.56 2.15 -12.44
C ARG A 75 -13.36 0.73 -11.93
N LEU A 76 -14.32 -0.16 -12.18
CA LEU A 76 -14.26 -1.53 -11.67
C LEU A 76 -14.47 -2.54 -12.79
N ILE A 77 -13.49 -3.44 -12.96
CA ILE A 77 -13.66 -4.68 -13.71
C ILE A 77 -14.57 -5.58 -12.88
N LYS A 78 -15.73 -5.93 -13.43
CA LYS A 78 -16.77 -6.70 -12.76
C LYS A 78 -16.73 -8.17 -13.15
N PRO A 79 -17.34 -9.11 -12.38
CA PRO A 79 -17.22 -10.55 -12.62
C PRO A 79 -17.56 -11.01 -14.03
N TRP A 80 -18.57 -10.44 -14.68
CA TRP A 80 -18.93 -10.83 -16.05
C TRP A 80 -17.86 -10.50 -17.09
N GLN A 81 -16.96 -9.53 -16.79
CA GLN A 81 -15.86 -9.13 -17.68
C GLN A 81 -14.70 -10.14 -17.72
N TYR A 82 -14.74 -11.20 -16.88
CA TYR A 82 -13.78 -12.29 -16.90
C TYR A 82 -14.42 -13.68 -16.87
N ILE A 83 -15.73 -13.79 -16.53
CA ILE A 83 -16.45 -15.07 -16.54
C ILE A 83 -16.96 -15.42 -17.93
N LEU A 84 -17.50 -14.45 -18.66
CA LEU A 84 -18.06 -14.67 -19.99
C LEU A 84 -16.96 -15.01 -21.00
N ASN A 85 -17.26 -15.92 -21.94
CA ASN A 85 -16.29 -16.44 -22.92
C ASN A 85 -15.63 -15.34 -23.76
N ASP A 86 -16.42 -14.37 -24.20
CA ASP A 86 -15.98 -13.31 -25.11
C ASP A 86 -15.57 -12.03 -24.35
N SER A 87 -15.38 -12.12 -23.04
CA SER A 87 -14.98 -10.97 -22.25
C SER A 87 -13.51 -10.61 -22.46
N ARG A 88 -13.22 -9.30 -22.48
CA ARG A 88 -11.88 -8.79 -22.81
C ARG A 88 -10.79 -9.30 -21.90
N VAL A 89 -11.02 -9.34 -20.57
CA VAL A 89 -10.05 -9.89 -19.61
C VAL A 89 -9.73 -11.35 -19.90
N ARG A 90 -10.76 -12.15 -20.24
CA ARG A 90 -10.56 -13.57 -20.55
C ARG A 90 -9.78 -13.77 -21.84
N GLN A 91 -10.07 -12.97 -22.89
CA GLN A 91 -9.31 -13.00 -24.14
C GLN A 91 -7.83 -12.67 -23.88
N ILE A 92 -7.54 -11.60 -23.13
CA ILE A 92 -6.17 -11.23 -22.78
C ILE A 92 -5.46 -12.39 -22.07
N LEU A 93 -6.10 -13.01 -21.08
CA LEU A 93 -5.53 -14.14 -20.36
C LEU A 93 -5.30 -15.40 -21.23
N GLN A 94 -6.17 -15.61 -22.23
CA GLN A 94 -6.01 -16.72 -23.18
C GLN A 94 -4.87 -16.46 -24.16
N ASP A 95 -4.69 -15.22 -24.60
CA ASP A 95 -3.64 -14.82 -25.53
C ASP A 95 -2.27 -14.83 -24.85
N GLU A 96 -2.20 -14.29 -23.63
CA GLU A 96 -0.96 -14.17 -22.86
C GLU A 96 -0.50 -15.49 -22.24
N LYS A 97 -1.42 -16.40 -21.92
CA LYS A 97 -1.13 -17.72 -21.30
C LYS A 97 -0.16 -17.63 -20.11
N PRO A 98 -0.49 -16.85 -19.07
CA PRO A 98 0.42 -16.59 -17.98
C PRO A 98 0.74 -17.86 -17.17
N ASP A 99 1.96 -17.92 -16.65
CA ASP A 99 2.37 -18.88 -15.62
C ASP A 99 1.85 -18.46 -14.24
N ILE A 100 1.78 -17.15 -14.02
CA ILE A 100 1.36 -16.53 -12.76
C ILE A 100 0.24 -15.54 -13.01
N ILE A 101 -0.83 -15.61 -12.24
CA ILE A 101 -1.85 -14.57 -12.14
C ILE A 101 -1.82 -14.00 -10.73
N GLU A 102 -1.47 -12.72 -10.60
CA GLU A 102 -1.54 -11.99 -9.35
C GLU A 102 -2.74 -11.04 -9.33
N VAL A 103 -3.45 -11.03 -8.21
CA VAL A 103 -4.59 -10.13 -7.98
C VAL A 103 -4.37 -9.32 -6.71
N ALA A 104 -4.41 -7.99 -6.82
CA ALA A 104 -4.25 -7.07 -5.69
C ALA A 104 -5.57 -6.61 -5.06
N GLU A 105 -6.68 -7.27 -5.36
CA GLU A 105 -8.00 -6.87 -4.92
C GLU A 105 -8.77 -8.04 -4.32
N LYS A 106 -9.38 -7.82 -3.15
CA LYS A 106 -10.02 -8.86 -2.30
C LYS A 106 -11.51 -9.03 -2.56
N TYR A 107 -12.16 -8.06 -3.23
CA TYR A 107 -13.63 -7.96 -3.24
C TYR A 107 -14.25 -8.58 -4.50
N VAL A 108 -13.78 -8.18 -5.67
CA VAL A 108 -14.39 -8.55 -6.95
C VAL A 108 -13.47 -9.42 -7.79
N LEU A 109 -12.19 -9.07 -7.91
CA LEU A 109 -11.24 -9.79 -8.77
C LEU A 109 -10.79 -11.12 -8.19
N SER A 110 -10.84 -11.31 -6.88
CA SER A 110 -10.54 -12.59 -6.23
C SER A 110 -11.38 -13.76 -6.76
N TYR A 111 -12.61 -13.49 -7.20
CA TYR A 111 -13.46 -14.52 -7.81
C TYR A 111 -12.89 -15.12 -9.09
N LEU A 112 -12.13 -14.35 -9.89
CA LEU A 112 -11.43 -14.87 -11.05
C LEU A 112 -10.52 -16.05 -10.65
N CYS A 113 -9.71 -15.84 -9.62
CA CYS A 113 -8.81 -16.87 -9.09
C CYS A 113 -9.59 -18.09 -8.56
N GLY A 114 -10.68 -17.85 -7.83
CA GLY A 114 -11.57 -18.92 -7.38
C GLY A 114 -12.14 -19.76 -8.53
N HIS A 115 -12.58 -19.13 -9.63
CA HIS A 115 -13.10 -19.83 -10.81
C HIS A 115 -12.02 -20.63 -11.53
N ILE A 116 -10.82 -20.07 -11.69
CA ILE A 116 -9.67 -20.80 -12.26
C ILE A 116 -9.33 -22.01 -11.40
N LYS A 117 -9.22 -21.82 -10.09
CA LYS A 117 -8.85 -22.88 -9.13
C LYS A 117 -9.88 -24.03 -9.12
N ARG A 118 -11.15 -23.71 -9.31
CA ARG A 118 -12.23 -24.70 -9.45
C ARG A 118 -12.23 -25.40 -10.82
N GLY A 119 -11.53 -24.87 -11.81
CA GLY A 119 -11.53 -25.37 -13.19
C GLY A 119 -12.77 -24.96 -13.99
N PHE A 120 -13.47 -23.89 -13.59
CA PHE A 120 -14.59 -23.36 -14.36
C PHE A 120 -14.12 -22.58 -15.60
N LEU A 121 -12.89 -22.09 -15.60
CA LEU A 121 -12.25 -21.38 -16.71
C LEU A 121 -11.16 -22.24 -17.34
N LYS A 122 -11.53 -23.42 -17.88
CA LYS A 122 -10.60 -24.43 -18.42
C LYS A 122 -9.66 -23.90 -19.50
N SER A 123 -10.12 -22.94 -20.31
CA SER A 123 -9.34 -22.32 -21.39
C SER A 123 -8.13 -21.52 -20.89
N LEU A 124 -8.11 -21.14 -19.60
CA LEU A 124 -6.99 -20.42 -19.00
C LEU A 124 -5.92 -21.35 -18.40
N GLY A 125 -6.12 -22.67 -18.48
CA GLY A 125 -5.21 -23.62 -17.83
C GLY A 125 -5.25 -23.53 -16.31
N ARG A 126 -4.07 -23.69 -15.69
CA ARG A 126 -3.92 -23.60 -14.23
C ARG A 126 -2.62 -22.88 -13.89
N PRO A 127 -2.59 -21.55 -14.05
CA PRO A 127 -1.48 -20.74 -13.57
C PRO A 127 -1.39 -20.78 -12.04
N MET A 128 -0.25 -20.40 -11.48
CA MET A 128 -0.09 -20.11 -10.08
C MET A 128 -0.90 -18.85 -9.73
N LEU A 129 -1.71 -18.91 -8.68
CA LEU A 129 -2.61 -17.83 -8.28
C LEU A 129 -2.08 -17.14 -7.03
N VAL A 130 -1.70 -15.89 -7.15
CA VAL A 130 -1.10 -15.08 -6.08
C VAL A 130 -2.03 -13.94 -5.69
N HIS A 131 -2.21 -13.74 -4.40
CA HIS A 131 -2.88 -12.59 -3.84
C HIS A 131 -1.86 -11.57 -3.34
N LEU A 132 -1.88 -10.35 -3.88
CA LEU A 132 -1.12 -9.22 -3.33
C LEU A 132 -1.97 -8.49 -2.29
N SER A 133 -1.62 -8.65 -1.01
CA SER A 133 -2.29 -7.98 0.10
C SER A 133 -1.64 -6.62 0.39
N CYS A 134 -2.16 -5.56 -0.21
CA CYS A 134 -1.68 -4.19 -0.05
C CYS A 134 -2.60 -3.30 0.82
N GLU A 135 -3.61 -3.88 1.44
CA GLU A 135 -4.57 -3.22 2.31
C GLU A 135 -5.17 -4.21 3.30
N ARG A 136 -5.87 -3.73 4.32
CA ARG A 136 -6.65 -4.56 5.25
C ARG A 136 -8.14 -4.38 5.03
N MET A 137 -8.86 -5.49 4.86
CA MET A 137 -10.32 -5.49 4.67
C MET A 137 -11.04 -4.99 5.93
N ASP A 138 -10.55 -5.36 7.11
CA ASP A 138 -11.17 -4.98 8.38
C ASP A 138 -11.06 -3.46 8.64
N ASP A 139 -9.97 -2.83 8.25
CA ASP A 139 -9.79 -1.38 8.36
C ASP A 139 -10.61 -0.62 7.31
N ASN A 140 -10.64 -1.10 6.07
CA ASN A 140 -11.44 -0.50 4.99
C ASN A 140 -12.94 -0.53 5.28
N ILE A 141 -13.47 -1.66 5.73
CA ILE A 141 -14.89 -1.75 6.10
C ILE A 141 -15.22 -0.74 7.21
N ARG A 142 -14.35 -0.60 8.21
CA ARG A 142 -14.56 0.35 9.30
C ARG A 142 -14.44 1.82 8.87
N ALA A 143 -13.58 2.12 7.90
CA ALA A 143 -13.39 3.47 7.40
C ALA A 143 -14.51 3.91 6.45
N PHE A 144 -14.96 3.04 5.56
CA PHE A 144 -15.86 3.41 4.45
C PHE A 144 -17.29 2.90 4.59
N VAL A 145 -17.54 1.83 5.36
CA VAL A 145 -18.88 1.27 5.52
C VAL A 145 -19.45 1.62 6.89
N SER A 146 -18.91 1.06 7.96
CA SER A 146 -19.33 1.36 9.33
C SER A 146 -18.34 0.87 10.36
N ARG A 147 -18.08 1.71 11.37
CA ARG A 147 -17.31 1.32 12.56
C ARG A 147 -17.99 0.27 13.42
N ALA A 148 -19.31 0.10 13.27
CA ALA A 148 -20.10 -0.90 13.99
C ALA A 148 -19.88 -2.33 13.47
N VAL A 149 -19.34 -2.51 12.24
CA VAL A 149 -19.05 -3.85 11.71
C VAL A 149 -17.88 -4.44 12.50
N PRO A 150 -18.10 -5.59 13.19
CA PRO A 150 -17.04 -6.22 13.96
C PRO A 150 -15.89 -6.70 13.05
N ARG A 151 -14.64 -6.50 13.47
CA ARG A 151 -13.47 -7.02 12.73
C ARG A 151 -13.53 -8.52 12.47
N ARG A 152 -14.13 -9.28 13.38
CA ARG A 152 -14.33 -10.73 13.21
C ARG A 152 -15.17 -11.10 11.97
N PHE A 153 -16.09 -10.22 11.53
CA PHE A 153 -16.87 -10.47 10.33
C PHE A 153 -15.98 -10.36 9.07
N SER A 154 -15.26 -9.27 8.91
CA SER A 154 -14.34 -9.09 7.76
C SER A 154 -13.25 -10.16 7.73
N ARG A 155 -12.69 -10.51 8.88
CA ARG A 155 -11.73 -11.61 9.03
C ARG A 155 -12.36 -12.97 8.66
N GLY A 156 -13.60 -13.21 9.07
CA GLY A 156 -14.35 -14.41 8.68
C GLY A 156 -14.50 -14.52 7.16
N VAL A 157 -14.88 -13.43 6.48
CA VAL A 157 -14.95 -13.38 5.01
C VAL A 157 -13.57 -13.60 4.38
N MET A 158 -12.55 -12.91 4.87
CA MET A 158 -11.19 -13.03 4.36
C MET A 158 -10.66 -14.46 4.50
N GLY A 159 -10.72 -15.02 5.71
CA GLY A 159 -10.15 -16.34 6.01
C GLY A 159 -10.95 -17.51 5.46
N SER A 160 -12.29 -17.43 5.42
CA SER A 160 -13.13 -18.54 4.95
C SER A 160 -13.33 -18.52 3.44
N TYR A 161 -13.37 -17.36 2.83
CA TYR A 161 -13.82 -17.22 1.45
C TYR A 161 -12.73 -16.72 0.50
N VAL A 162 -12.03 -15.62 0.83
CA VAL A 162 -11.03 -15.02 -0.07
C VAL A 162 -9.72 -15.83 -0.06
N ALA A 163 -9.18 -16.13 1.12
CA ALA A 163 -7.90 -16.82 1.26
C ALA A 163 -7.81 -18.14 0.49
N PRO A 164 -8.82 -19.04 0.50
CA PRO A 164 -8.71 -20.31 -0.21
C PRO A 164 -8.74 -20.21 -1.75
N MET A 165 -9.08 -19.04 -2.32
CA MET A 165 -9.09 -18.83 -3.76
C MET A 165 -7.69 -18.75 -4.38
N PHE A 166 -6.65 -18.51 -3.56
CA PHE A 166 -5.28 -18.34 -4.01
C PHE A 166 -4.38 -19.52 -3.58
N ASP A 167 -3.26 -19.64 -4.24
CA ASP A 167 -2.23 -20.62 -3.87
C ASP A 167 -1.29 -20.01 -2.85
N TYR A 168 -0.88 -18.75 -3.09
CA TYR A 168 0.03 -18.00 -2.24
C TYR A 168 -0.48 -16.57 -1.99
N HIS A 169 0.02 -15.96 -0.93
CA HIS A 169 -0.30 -14.59 -0.56
C HIS A 169 1.00 -13.81 -0.33
N ILE A 170 1.13 -12.66 -0.94
CA ILE A 170 2.24 -11.73 -0.73
C ILE A 170 1.67 -10.48 -0.09
N ALA A 171 2.13 -10.16 1.10
CA ALA A 171 1.74 -8.98 1.85
C ALA A 171 2.82 -7.88 1.72
N ASN A 172 2.43 -6.62 1.65
CA ASN A 172 3.38 -5.52 1.56
C ASN A 172 3.99 -5.11 2.90
N SER A 173 3.53 -5.71 4.01
CA SER A 173 4.04 -5.48 5.37
C SER A 173 3.59 -6.59 6.32
N ASP A 174 4.25 -6.69 7.48
CA ASP A 174 3.78 -7.56 8.57
C ASP A 174 2.38 -7.20 9.05
N TYR A 175 2.00 -5.92 8.95
CA TYR A 175 0.67 -5.46 9.33
C TYR A 175 -0.43 -6.05 8.45
N THR A 176 -0.22 -6.11 7.14
CA THR A 176 -1.16 -6.73 6.19
C THR A 176 -1.08 -8.25 6.21
N ALA A 177 0.10 -8.85 6.44
CA ALA A 177 0.27 -10.28 6.63
C ALA A 177 -0.50 -10.80 7.85
N ARG A 178 -0.47 -10.06 8.97
CA ARG A 178 -1.22 -10.41 10.18
C ARG A 178 -2.72 -10.53 9.94
N GLU A 179 -3.33 -9.69 9.10
CA GLU A 179 -4.75 -9.86 8.75
C GLU A 179 -5.03 -11.23 8.15
N LEU A 180 -4.18 -11.68 7.22
CA LEU A 180 -4.31 -12.98 6.56
C LEU A 180 -4.21 -14.11 7.58
N LEU A 181 -3.15 -14.10 8.39
CA LEU A 181 -2.89 -15.12 9.40
C LEU A 181 -3.99 -15.18 10.48
N GLU A 182 -4.38 -14.03 11.03
CA GLU A 182 -5.44 -13.93 12.03
C GLU A 182 -6.81 -14.31 11.45
N SER A 183 -7.05 -14.06 10.17
CA SER A 183 -8.32 -14.41 9.51
C SER A 183 -8.52 -15.91 9.39
N VAL A 184 -7.44 -16.68 9.25
CA VAL A 184 -7.49 -18.14 9.16
C VAL A 184 -7.42 -18.78 10.55
N ALA A 185 -6.58 -18.27 11.46
CA ALA A 185 -6.39 -18.82 12.80
C ALA A 185 -7.60 -18.60 13.73
N ASN A 186 -8.29 -17.46 13.60
CA ASN A 186 -9.40 -17.07 14.49
C ASN A 186 -10.79 -17.53 14.02
N GLY A 187 -10.87 -18.50 13.14
CA GLY A 187 -12.12 -19.11 12.64
C GLY A 187 -12.98 -19.80 13.72
N ASN A 188 -13.03 -19.27 14.93
CA ASN A 188 -13.51 -19.89 16.17
C ASN A 188 -15.05 -20.10 16.27
N ARG A 189 -15.84 -19.96 15.20
CA ARG A 189 -17.30 -20.25 15.27
C ARG A 189 -17.93 -20.97 14.07
N SER A 190 -17.19 -21.23 13.02
CA SER A 190 -17.67 -22.16 11.98
C SER A 190 -16.50 -22.85 11.30
N HIS A 191 -15.73 -23.62 12.06
CA HIS A 191 -14.74 -24.53 11.45
C HIS A 191 -15.36 -25.27 10.26
N MET A 192 -16.62 -25.72 10.40
CA MET A 192 -17.34 -26.43 9.34
C MET A 192 -17.57 -25.57 8.08
N PHE A 193 -17.97 -24.29 8.21
CA PHE A 193 -18.18 -23.41 7.06
C PHE A 193 -16.84 -23.05 6.40
N GLN A 194 -15.84 -22.73 7.19
CA GLN A 194 -14.50 -22.46 6.70
C GLN A 194 -13.96 -23.70 5.97
N ASP A 195 -13.98 -24.88 6.58
CA ASP A 195 -13.54 -26.12 5.98
C ASP A 195 -14.29 -26.45 4.69
N MET A 196 -15.60 -26.22 4.66
CA MET A 196 -16.40 -26.39 3.46
C MET A 196 -15.91 -25.48 2.32
N CYS A 197 -15.66 -24.19 2.59
CA CYS A 197 -15.13 -23.23 1.62
C CYS A 197 -13.71 -23.66 1.13
N TRP A 198 -12.83 -24.07 2.05
CA TRP A 198 -11.49 -24.51 1.70
C TRP A 198 -11.51 -25.77 0.84
N ARG A 199 -12.35 -26.75 1.18
CA ARG A 199 -12.59 -27.94 0.34
C ARG A 199 -13.18 -27.56 -1.02
N PHE A 200 -14.15 -26.63 -1.04
CA PHE A 200 -14.73 -26.13 -2.28
C PHE A 200 -13.68 -25.57 -3.22
N PHE A 201 -12.73 -24.76 -2.75
CA PHE A 201 -11.64 -24.24 -3.55
C PHE A 201 -10.45 -25.20 -3.70
N LYS A 202 -10.57 -26.47 -3.29
CA LYS A 202 -9.50 -27.46 -3.33
C LYS A 202 -8.21 -26.97 -2.66
N SER A 203 -8.37 -26.33 -1.52
CA SER A 203 -7.31 -25.72 -0.71
C SER A 203 -7.30 -26.33 0.68
N SER A 204 -6.17 -26.26 1.40
CA SER A 204 -6.03 -26.66 2.80
C SER A 204 -5.72 -25.44 3.65
N SER A 205 -6.36 -25.32 4.81
CA SER A 205 -6.01 -24.32 5.83
C SER A 205 -4.80 -24.76 6.67
N LYS A 206 -4.45 -26.04 6.61
CA LYS A 206 -3.23 -26.55 7.27
C LYS A 206 -2.02 -25.83 6.66
N GLN A 207 -1.08 -25.43 7.52
CA GLN A 207 0.14 -24.73 7.10
C GLN A 207 -0.11 -23.46 6.28
N PHE A 208 -1.24 -22.77 6.50
CA PHE A 208 -1.54 -21.53 5.77
C PHE A 208 -0.45 -20.47 5.94
N SER A 209 0.20 -20.42 7.10
CA SER A 209 1.33 -19.52 7.38
C SER A 209 2.51 -19.71 6.42
N GLU A 210 2.73 -20.91 5.91
CA GLU A 210 3.79 -21.21 4.93
C GLU A 210 3.49 -20.67 3.53
N ARG A 211 2.27 -20.19 3.29
CA ARG A 211 1.82 -19.60 2.02
C ARG A 211 1.65 -18.09 2.07
N VAL A 212 2.05 -17.47 3.19
CA VAL A 212 1.98 -16.01 3.38
C VAL A 212 3.40 -15.48 3.49
N PHE A 213 3.76 -14.62 2.54
CA PHE A 213 5.08 -14.02 2.43
C PHE A 213 4.97 -12.50 2.55
N VAL A 214 6.04 -11.86 3.02
CA VAL A 214 6.13 -10.41 3.07
C VAL A 214 7.14 -9.94 2.03
N ASN A 215 6.69 -9.03 1.16
CA ASN A 215 7.54 -8.30 0.24
C ASN A 215 7.24 -6.80 0.37
N ASN A 216 8.11 -6.08 1.05
CA ASN A 216 7.91 -4.67 1.34
C ASN A 216 8.02 -3.81 0.09
N CYS A 217 7.29 -2.69 0.06
CA CYS A 217 7.47 -1.66 -0.96
C CYS A 217 8.83 -0.96 -0.78
N GLY A 218 9.20 -0.15 -1.76
CA GLY A 218 10.45 0.61 -1.74
C GLY A 218 10.25 2.12 -1.87
N VAL A 219 11.38 2.82 -1.93
CA VAL A 219 11.49 4.25 -2.24
C VAL A 219 12.52 4.48 -3.34
N GLU A 220 12.37 5.56 -4.10
CA GLU A 220 13.28 6.00 -5.15
C GLU A 220 14.34 6.92 -4.53
N THR A 221 15.44 6.36 -4.08
CA THR A 221 16.53 7.12 -3.40
C THR A 221 17.28 8.07 -4.33
N GLU A 222 17.14 7.92 -5.64
CA GLU A 222 17.68 8.83 -6.65
C GLU A 222 16.87 10.12 -6.77
N ILE A 223 15.54 10.03 -6.46
CA ILE A 223 14.62 11.17 -6.50
C ILE A 223 14.48 11.78 -5.11
N PHE A 224 14.19 10.93 -4.11
CA PHE A 224 14.06 11.33 -2.72
C PHE A 224 15.42 11.26 -2.04
N THR A 225 16.11 12.39 -1.97
CA THR A 225 17.49 12.49 -1.45
C THR A 225 17.70 13.80 -0.68
N PRO A 226 18.57 13.81 0.36
CA PRO A 226 18.91 15.04 1.07
C PRO A 226 19.62 16.06 0.17
N ASP A 227 20.21 15.65 -0.95
CA ASP A 227 20.90 16.52 -1.90
C ASP A 227 19.98 17.57 -2.55
N ARG A 228 18.66 17.35 -2.45
CA ARG A 228 17.64 18.33 -2.88
C ARG A 228 17.42 19.46 -1.88
N LYS A 229 18.04 19.41 -0.71
CA LYS A 229 17.97 20.50 0.27
C LYS A 229 18.67 21.74 -0.26
N ASN A 230 17.87 22.78 -0.53
CA ASN A 230 18.35 23.99 -1.18
C ASN A 230 17.64 25.22 -0.61
N HIS A 231 18.43 26.23 -0.24
CA HIS A 231 17.89 27.46 0.36
C HIS A 231 16.92 28.20 -0.57
N GLU A 232 17.23 28.31 -1.85
CA GLU A 232 16.38 29.03 -2.81
C GLU A 232 15.06 28.30 -3.03
N ILE A 233 15.10 26.95 -3.14
CA ILE A 233 13.90 26.11 -3.24
C ILE A 233 13.05 26.30 -1.98
N ARG A 234 13.65 26.26 -0.79
CA ARG A 234 12.93 26.47 0.47
C ARG A 234 12.28 27.85 0.51
N GLN A 235 12.99 28.91 0.15
CA GLN A 235 12.42 30.27 0.13
C GLN A 235 11.26 30.40 -0.85
N ARG A 236 11.37 29.78 -2.02
CA ARG A 236 10.27 29.72 -2.99
C ARG A 236 9.04 29.01 -2.40
N ILE A 237 9.22 27.84 -1.79
CA ILE A 237 8.14 27.09 -1.14
C ILE A 237 7.43 27.95 -0.06
N LEU A 238 8.21 28.62 0.79
CA LEU A 238 7.68 29.47 1.84
C LEU A 238 6.91 30.66 1.27
N ALA A 239 7.46 31.33 0.24
CA ALA A 239 6.82 32.48 -0.40
C ALA A 239 5.51 32.09 -1.10
N GLU A 240 5.47 30.99 -1.85
CA GLU A 240 4.29 30.48 -2.52
C GLU A 240 3.20 30.04 -1.51
N ALA A 241 3.61 29.55 -0.35
CA ALA A 241 2.70 29.21 0.74
C ALA A 241 2.22 30.45 1.54
N GLY A 242 2.85 31.61 1.37
CA GLY A 242 2.59 32.81 2.17
C GLY A 242 3.12 32.67 3.61
N PHE A 243 4.19 31.92 3.81
CA PHE A 243 4.79 31.67 5.12
C PHE A 243 5.99 32.59 5.38
N PRO A 244 6.29 32.91 6.66
CA PRO A 244 7.49 33.65 7.01
C PRO A 244 8.78 32.90 6.60
N GLU A 245 9.82 33.67 6.27
CA GLU A 245 11.15 33.11 5.84
C GLU A 245 11.74 32.13 6.84
N LYS A 246 11.54 32.37 8.14
CA LYS A 246 12.06 31.55 9.25
C LYS A 246 11.03 30.55 9.78
N ALA A 247 9.96 30.27 9.03
CA ALA A 247 8.96 29.34 9.46
C ALA A 247 9.54 27.93 9.64
N THR A 248 9.08 27.25 10.70
CA THR A 248 9.30 25.82 10.91
C THR A 248 8.18 25.06 10.21
N VAL A 249 8.53 24.30 9.19
CA VAL A 249 7.58 23.65 8.28
C VAL A 249 7.36 22.19 8.66
N LEU A 250 6.12 21.87 9.03
CA LEU A 250 5.64 20.49 9.08
C LEU A 250 5.05 20.15 7.72
N LEU A 251 5.33 18.97 7.21
CA LEU A 251 4.79 18.44 5.97
C LEU A 251 3.92 17.21 6.24
N TYR A 252 2.78 17.18 5.61
CA TYR A 252 1.98 15.98 5.37
C TYR A 252 1.87 15.75 3.87
N ALA A 253 2.08 14.51 3.42
CA ALA A 253 1.86 14.11 2.04
C ALA A 253 1.01 12.84 1.97
N GLY A 254 -0.08 12.89 1.21
CA GLY A 254 -0.96 11.75 1.02
C GLY A 254 -2.40 12.13 0.69
N ARG A 255 -3.23 11.10 0.44
CA ARG A 255 -4.66 11.28 0.13
C ARG A 255 -5.40 11.87 1.34
N LEU A 256 -6.30 12.83 1.08
CA LEU A 256 -7.12 13.47 2.11
C LEU A 256 -8.45 12.72 2.27
N SER A 257 -8.40 11.60 2.98
CA SER A 257 -9.53 10.67 3.15
C SER A 257 -9.63 10.14 4.60
N PRO A 258 -10.81 9.62 5.01
CA PRO A 258 -11.08 9.26 6.40
C PRO A 258 -10.10 8.23 6.99
N GLU A 259 -9.63 7.27 6.18
CA GLU A 259 -8.71 6.22 6.59
C GLU A 259 -7.31 6.74 6.92
N LYS A 260 -6.95 7.94 6.41
CA LYS A 260 -5.63 8.55 6.64
C LYS A 260 -5.51 9.31 7.96
N ASN A 261 -6.56 9.32 8.78
CA ASN A 261 -6.60 9.97 10.09
C ASN A 261 -6.17 11.45 10.09
N ILE A 262 -6.43 12.15 8.98
CA ILE A 262 -6.03 13.55 8.79
C ILE A 262 -6.66 14.52 9.79
N LYS A 263 -7.68 14.07 10.54
CA LYS A 263 -8.30 14.86 11.62
C LYS A 263 -7.31 15.25 12.74
N LEU A 264 -6.20 14.52 12.85
CA LEU A 264 -5.18 14.80 13.85
C LEU A 264 -4.33 16.03 13.48
N LEU A 265 -4.17 16.35 12.19
CA LEU A 265 -3.33 17.45 11.71
C LEU A 265 -3.74 18.84 12.28
N PRO A 266 -5.03 19.24 12.27
CA PRO A 266 -5.43 20.52 12.88
C PRO A 266 -5.19 20.59 14.38
N GLU A 267 -5.32 19.46 15.09
CA GLU A 267 -5.11 19.40 16.54
C GLU A 267 -3.63 19.56 16.88
N ILE A 268 -2.74 18.87 16.15
CA ILE A 268 -1.28 19.02 16.29
C ILE A 268 -0.86 20.46 16.03
N LEU A 269 -1.29 21.03 14.90
CA LEU A 269 -0.94 22.41 14.55
C LEU A 269 -1.42 23.41 15.59
N ARG A 270 -2.66 23.26 16.08
CA ARG A 270 -3.20 24.09 17.14
C ARG A 270 -2.33 24.06 18.40
N SER A 271 -1.93 22.87 18.84
CA SER A 271 -1.09 22.70 20.04
C SER A 271 0.26 23.38 19.87
N LEU A 272 0.90 23.24 18.70
CA LEU A 272 2.19 23.87 18.40
C LEU A 272 2.08 25.40 18.33
N VAL A 273 1.04 25.93 17.69
CA VAL A 273 0.83 27.38 17.56
C VAL A 273 0.47 28.00 18.93
N SER A 274 -0.36 27.33 19.72
CA SER A 274 -0.72 27.80 21.07
C SER A 274 0.47 27.86 22.01
N PHE A 275 1.47 27.01 21.80
CA PHE A 275 2.68 26.95 22.59
C PHE A 275 3.67 28.11 22.29
N PHE A 276 3.50 28.84 21.20
CA PHE A 276 4.44 29.89 20.74
C PHE A 276 4.84 30.88 21.84
N ASN A 277 3.91 31.33 22.65
CA ASN A 277 4.17 32.32 23.73
C ASN A 277 4.97 31.71 24.90
N LEU A 278 4.93 30.41 25.07
CA LEU A 278 5.64 29.64 26.09
C LEU A 278 6.99 29.12 25.60
N ASP A 279 7.21 29.12 24.29
CA ASP A 279 8.45 28.65 23.66
C ASP A 279 9.50 29.76 23.69
N SER A 280 10.59 29.54 24.42
CA SER A 280 11.74 30.46 24.49
C SER A 280 12.36 30.72 23.11
N THR A 281 12.27 29.77 22.20
CA THR A 281 12.82 29.86 20.82
C THR A 281 11.92 30.65 19.87
N LYS A 282 10.64 30.92 20.26
CA LYS A 282 9.65 31.59 19.42
C LYS A 282 9.54 31.00 18.00
N ARG A 283 9.49 29.65 17.90
CA ARG A 283 9.37 28.97 16.61
C ARG A 283 8.00 29.19 16.01
N GLU A 284 7.98 29.63 14.77
CA GLU A 284 6.76 29.85 14.01
C GLU A 284 6.40 28.61 13.19
N TYR A 285 5.59 27.73 13.75
CA TYR A 285 5.16 26.50 13.08
C TYR A 285 4.17 26.77 11.95
N ARG A 286 4.35 26.07 10.83
CA ARG A 286 3.48 26.07 9.66
C ARG A 286 3.28 24.66 9.16
N LEU A 287 2.10 24.38 8.57
CA LEU A 287 1.78 23.07 8.00
C LEU A 287 1.56 23.17 6.49
N LEU A 288 2.38 22.46 5.73
CA LEU A 288 2.13 22.16 4.32
C LEU A 288 1.40 20.82 4.19
N VAL A 289 0.38 20.80 3.34
CA VAL A 289 -0.40 19.60 3.05
C VAL A 289 -0.35 19.33 1.55
N ALA A 290 0.44 18.33 1.14
CA ALA A 290 0.54 17.86 -0.23
C ALA A 290 -0.42 16.68 -0.44
N GLY A 291 -1.43 16.87 -1.25
CA GLY A 291 -2.44 15.86 -1.54
C GLY A 291 -3.83 16.43 -1.71
N ASP A 292 -4.71 15.56 -2.20
CA ASP A 292 -6.12 15.88 -2.43
C ASP A 292 -7.00 14.69 -2.02
N GLY A 293 -8.31 14.91 -1.93
CA GLY A 293 -9.25 13.87 -1.58
C GLY A 293 -10.57 14.39 -1.03
N PRO A 294 -11.51 13.48 -0.70
CA PRO A 294 -12.87 13.87 -0.31
C PRO A 294 -12.95 14.72 0.96
N GLN A 295 -11.90 14.72 1.79
CA GLN A 295 -11.86 15.53 3.02
C GLN A 295 -11.03 16.83 2.88
N ALA A 296 -10.63 17.25 1.69
CA ALA A 296 -9.80 18.45 1.50
C ALA A 296 -10.48 19.72 2.04
N ASN A 297 -11.75 19.95 1.69
CA ASN A 297 -12.50 21.11 2.16
C ASN A 297 -12.69 21.10 3.69
N TRP A 298 -13.06 19.94 4.24
CA TRP A 298 -13.18 19.77 5.69
C TRP A 298 -11.86 20.09 6.42
N LEU A 299 -10.74 19.57 5.90
CA LEU A 299 -9.43 19.82 6.49
C LEU A 299 -9.06 21.31 6.45
N LYS A 300 -9.28 21.95 5.30
CA LYS A 300 -9.04 23.38 5.12
C LYS A 300 -9.82 24.23 6.14
N GLU A 301 -11.12 23.96 6.29
CA GLU A 301 -11.97 24.67 7.26
C GLU A 301 -11.50 24.47 8.72
N LYS A 302 -11.09 23.23 9.07
CA LYS A 302 -10.61 22.92 10.42
C LYS A 302 -9.27 23.57 10.72
N LEU A 303 -8.34 23.55 9.77
CA LEU A 303 -7.04 24.20 9.91
C LEU A 303 -7.19 25.72 10.06
N GLU A 304 -8.04 26.35 9.24
CA GLU A 304 -8.30 27.78 9.34
C GLU A 304 -8.97 28.15 10.66
N ARG A 305 -9.88 27.32 11.17
CA ARG A 305 -10.52 27.54 12.49
C ARG A 305 -9.53 27.42 13.66
N TYR A 306 -8.61 26.45 13.61
CA TYR A 306 -7.75 26.12 14.76
C TYR A 306 -6.43 26.90 14.76
N ALA A 307 -5.91 27.24 13.61
CA ALA A 307 -4.66 27.96 13.42
C ALA A 307 -4.72 28.85 12.15
N PRO A 308 -5.45 29.99 12.18
CA PRO A 308 -5.68 30.86 11.02
C PRO A 308 -4.37 31.27 10.35
N GLY A 309 -4.29 31.11 9.01
CA GLY A 309 -3.12 31.48 8.22
C GLY A 309 -1.83 30.70 8.51
N LYS A 310 -1.91 29.59 9.25
CA LYS A 310 -0.74 28.78 9.61
C LYS A 310 -0.58 27.50 8.77
N SER A 311 -1.42 27.32 7.76
CA SER A 311 -1.37 26.14 6.90
C SER A 311 -1.63 26.46 5.44
N LYS A 312 -1.11 25.60 4.54
CA LYS A 312 -1.36 25.67 3.10
C LYS A 312 -1.62 24.29 2.55
N LEU A 313 -2.76 24.12 1.86
CA LEU A 313 -3.05 22.93 1.06
C LEU A 313 -2.55 23.20 -0.36
N LEU A 314 -1.66 22.30 -0.84
CA LEU A 314 -1.04 22.40 -2.17
C LEU A 314 -1.84 21.65 -3.24
N GLY A 315 -2.82 20.82 -2.82
CA GLY A 315 -3.52 19.93 -3.73
C GLY A 315 -2.67 18.75 -4.18
N HIS A 316 -3.10 18.11 -5.27
CA HIS A 316 -2.37 17.00 -5.86
C HIS A 316 -1.15 17.53 -6.66
N LEU A 317 0.04 17.12 -6.27
CA LEU A 317 1.28 17.46 -6.98
C LEU A 317 1.41 16.61 -8.24
N ARG A 318 1.92 17.21 -9.31
CA ARG A 318 1.99 16.55 -10.62
C ARG A 318 3.27 15.76 -10.87
N GLY A 319 4.33 16.06 -10.11
CA GLY A 319 5.65 15.46 -10.29
C GLY A 319 6.23 14.93 -8.98
N LYS A 320 7.05 13.88 -9.09
CA LYS A 320 7.78 13.32 -7.95
C LYS A 320 8.88 14.26 -7.48
N GLU A 321 9.48 15.00 -8.40
CA GLU A 321 10.54 15.98 -8.12
C GLU A 321 10.02 17.11 -7.23
N GLU A 322 8.85 17.64 -7.53
CA GLU A 322 8.20 18.68 -6.71
C GLU A 322 7.91 18.16 -5.29
N LEU A 323 7.45 16.93 -5.19
CA LEU A 323 7.22 16.28 -3.91
C LEU A 323 8.55 16.04 -3.15
N ALA A 324 9.60 15.62 -3.85
CA ALA A 324 10.91 15.40 -3.25
C ALA A 324 11.55 16.72 -2.76
N ASP A 325 11.35 17.81 -3.50
CA ASP A 325 11.77 19.15 -3.07
C ASP A 325 11.03 19.58 -1.79
N LEU A 326 9.73 19.28 -1.67
CA LEU A 326 8.98 19.55 -0.44
C LEU A 326 9.50 18.75 0.75
N TYR A 327 9.77 17.46 0.56
CA TYR A 327 10.34 16.63 1.64
C TYR A 327 11.70 17.18 2.10
N ALA A 328 12.65 17.35 1.19
CA ALA A 328 14.01 17.76 1.53
C ALA A 328 14.09 19.17 2.15
N ASN A 329 13.11 20.05 1.85
CA ASN A 329 13.07 21.43 2.32
C ASN A 329 12.03 21.69 3.42
N SER A 330 11.43 20.65 3.99
CA SER A 330 10.60 20.69 5.20
C SER A 330 11.41 20.31 6.44
N ASP A 331 10.97 20.73 7.61
CA ASP A 331 11.69 20.48 8.85
C ASP A 331 11.26 19.17 9.53
N ILE A 332 10.00 18.77 9.36
CA ILE A 332 9.45 17.53 9.94
C ILE A 332 8.34 17.01 9.03
N PHE A 333 8.31 15.71 8.84
CA PHE A 333 7.19 15.01 8.21
C PHE A 333 6.27 14.38 9.26
N ILE A 334 4.95 14.62 9.14
CA ILE A 334 3.93 14.13 10.06
C ILE A 334 3.09 13.06 9.36
N HIS A 335 3.09 11.84 9.90
CA HIS A 335 2.26 10.74 9.41
C HIS A 335 1.27 10.28 10.50
N PRO A 336 -0.02 10.67 10.43
CA PRO A 336 -0.96 10.44 11.52
C PRO A 336 -1.73 9.11 11.44
N ASN A 337 -1.53 8.28 10.38
CA ASN A 337 -2.37 7.12 10.11
C ASN A 337 -1.89 5.83 10.80
N PRO A 338 -2.59 5.33 11.86
CA PRO A 338 -2.23 4.08 12.56
C PRO A 338 -2.62 2.80 11.79
N HIS A 339 -3.28 2.94 10.64
CA HIS A 339 -3.78 1.83 9.82
C HIS A 339 -3.15 1.84 8.41
N GLU A 340 -1.98 2.45 8.29
CA GLU A 340 -1.27 2.48 7.02
C GLU A 340 -0.81 1.07 6.64
N PRO A 341 -1.12 0.56 5.44
CA PRO A 341 -0.69 -0.77 5.02
C PRO A 341 0.82 -0.97 4.96
N PHE A 342 1.55 0.03 4.45
CA PHE A 342 3.02 0.08 4.44
C PHE A 342 3.52 1.49 4.76
N GLY A 343 3.08 2.50 3.98
CA GLY A 343 3.47 3.90 4.18
C GLY A 343 4.70 4.29 3.35
N ILE A 344 4.53 4.48 2.05
CA ILE A 344 5.63 4.95 1.18
C ILE A 344 6.03 6.39 1.55
N ALA A 345 5.07 7.27 1.85
CA ALA A 345 5.32 8.68 2.15
C ALA A 345 6.27 8.93 3.34
N PRO A 346 6.15 8.27 4.51
CA PRO A 346 7.17 8.40 5.56
C PRO A 346 8.55 7.88 5.13
N LEU A 347 8.61 6.85 4.30
CA LEU A 347 9.87 6.31 3.79
C LEU A 347 10.53 7.28 2.79
N GLU A 348 9.73 7.98 1.95
CA GLU A 348 10.18 9.08 1.08
C GLU A 348 10.76 10.25 1.91
N ALA A 349 10.12 10.61 3.03
CA ALA A 349 10.63 11.62 3.95
C ALA A 349 11.96 11.20 4.58
N MET A 350 12.09 9.93 5.02
CA MET A 350 13.34 9.36 5.52
C MET A 350 14.45 9.43 4.47
N ALA A 351 14.15 9.05 3.22
CA ALA A 351 15.07 9.09 2.10
C ALA A 351 15.55 10.53 1.78
N SER A 352 14.67 11.51 2.00
CA SER A 352 14.95 12.93 1.80
C SER A 352 15.71 13.59 2.98
N GLY A 353 16.04 12.82 4.03
CA GLY A 353 16.72 13.34 5.22
C GLY A 353 15.85 14.20 6.11
N THR A 354 14.53 13.99 6.09
CA THR A 354 13.56 14.74 6.88
C THR A 354 13.15 13.91 8.11
N PRO A 355 13.20 14.47 9.33
CA PRO A 355 12.71 13.79 10.53
C PRO A 355 11.25 13.38 10.37
N VAL A 356 10.90 12.15 10.79
CA VAL A 356 9.54 11.63 10.66
C VAL A 356 8.91 11.33 12.01
N VAL A 357 7.67 11.80 12.20
CA VAL A 357 6.82 11.41 13.32
C VAL A 357 5.73 10.48 12.80
N VAL A 358 5.71 9.25 13.29
CA VAL A 358 4.84 8.18 12.79
C VAL A 358 4.07 7.52 13.94
N PRO A 359 2.92 6.87 13.66
CA PRO A 359 2.16 6.18 14.69
C PRO A 359 2.87 4.90 15.17
N ASN A 360 2.56 4.48 16.40
CA ASN A 360 3.04 3.24 17.03
C ASN A 360 2.32 1.98 16.53
N SER A 361 1.71 2.05 15.35
CA SER A 361 0.98 0.94 14.71
C SER A 361 0.88 1.12 13.20
N GLY A 362 0.50 0.05 12.50
CA GLY A 362 0.42 0.02 11.05
C GLY A 362 1.66 -0.55 10.38
N GLY A 363 1.64 -0.59 9.06
CA GLY A 363 2.72 -1.12 8.23
C GLY A 363 3.98 -0.27 8.23
N VAL A 364 3.90 0.98 8.68
CA VAL A 364 5.06 1.87 8.84
C VAL A 364 6.10 1.27 9.79
N LEU A 365 5.69 0.43 10.74
CA LEU A 365 6.59 -0.26 11.66
C LEU A 365 7.41 -1.39 11.01
N SER A 366 7.19 -1.69 9.73
CA SER A 366 8.07 -2.59 8.97
C SER A 366 9.48 -2.01 8.75
N TYR A 367 9.62 -0.68 8.84
CA TYR A 367 10.89 0.01 8.64
C TYR A 367 11.18 1.09 9.70
N ALA A 368 10.15 1.69 10.30
CA ALA A 368 10.32 2.72 11.31
C ALA A 368 10.41 2.11 12.72
N ASN A 369 11.40 2.56 13.48
CA ASN A 369 11.64 2.20 14.88
C ASN A 369 12.23 3.39 15.64
N ASN A 370 12.45 3.25 16.96
CA ASN A 370 12.96 4.35 17.79
C ASN A 370 14.39 4.80 17.46
N GLU A 371 15.14 4.07 16.64
CA GLU A 371 16.47 4.46 16.20
C GLU A 371 16.47 5.38 14.97
N ASN A 372 15.36 5.40 14.18
CA ASN A 372 15.27 6.12 12.90
C ASN A 372 14.05 7.02 12.76
N ALA A 373 13.15 7.05 13.75
CA ALA A 373 11.91 7.82 13.73
C ALA A 373 11.47 8.22 15.14
N TRP A 374 10.48 9.11 15.23
CA TRP A 374 9.70 9.38 16.44
C TRP A 374 8.39 8.62 16.31
N ILE A 375 8.25 7.57 17.15
CA ILE A 375 7.09 6.67 17.12
C ILE A 375 6.17 6.99 18.28
N GLU A 376 4.94 7.42 17.94
CA GLU A 376 4.01 7.96 18.92
C GLU A 376 2.62 7.34 18.82
N GLU A 377 1.92 7.29 19.93
CA GLU A 377 0.49 7.07 19.88
C GLU A 377 -0.17 8.23 19.10
N PRO A 378 -1.11 7.94 18.16
CA PRO A 378 -1.66 8.97 17.28
C PRO A 378 -2.68 9.89 17.96
N VAL A 379 -2.18 10.64 18.95
CA VAL A 379 -2.86 11.72 19.67
C VAL A 379 -2.05 13.02 19.56
N ALA A 380 -2.72 14.16 19.62
CA ALA A 380 -2.09 15.44 19.33
C ALA A 380 -0.97 15.81 20.31
N GLU A 381 -1.15 15.45 21.57
CA GLU A 381 -0.20 15.71 22.66
C GLU A 381 1.14 15.01 22.43
N ASN A 382 1.12 13.75 21.99
CA ASN A 382 2.33 12.97 21.75
C ASN A 382 3.06 13.47 20.51
N TYR A 383 2.34 13.78 19.44
CA TYR A 383 2.94 14.38 18.24
C TYR A 383 3.53 15.76 18.52
N PHE A 384 2.85 16.56 19.33
CA PHE A 384 3.39 17.85 19.83
C PHE A 384 4.70 17.62 20.59
N ALA A 385 4.74 16.64 21.52
CA ALA A 385 5.93 16.33 22.30
C ALA A 385 7.09 15.86 21.39
N ALA A 386 6.82 14.97 20.42
CA ALA A 386 7.80 14.50 19.46
C ALA A 386 8.37 15.64 18.59
N VAL A 387 7.52 16.55 18.10
CA VAL A 387 7.98 17.74 17.35
C VAL A 387 8.92 18.59 18.18
N ARG A 388 8.62 18.80 19.46
CA ARG A 388 9.51 19.54 20.37
C ARG A 388 10.81 18.81 20.63
N ASP A 389 10.76 17.51 20.82
CA ASP A 389 11.92 16.67 21.06
C ASP A 389 12.93 16.75 19.91
N ILE A 390 12.46 16.70 18.66
CA ILE A 390 13.27 16.85 17.44
C ILE A 390 14.14 18.12 17.47
N PHE A 391 13.62 19.22 18.04
CA PHE A 391 14.34 20.47 18.10
C PHE A 391 15.17 20.67 19.38
N ASN A 392 14.76 20.04 20.47
CA ASN A 392 15.43 20.17 21.76
C ASN A 392 16.63 19.23 21.87
N ASN A 393 16.66 18.14 21.10
CA ASN A 393 17.69 17.10 21.11
C ASN A 393 18.38 16.96 19.73
N PRO A 394 19.19 17.97 19.32
CA PRO A 394 19.80 17.99 17.97
C PRO A 394 20.75 16.82 17.72
N GLU A 395 21.44 16.32 18.73
CA GLU A 395 22.35 15.16 18.61
C GLU A 395 21.56 13.87 18.32
N GLU A 396 20.51 13.61 19.07
CA GLU A 396 19.64 12.46 18.82
C GLU A 396 18.98 12.54 17.44
N ARG A 397 18.54 13.74 17.07
CA ARG A 397 17.97 13.96 15.74
C ARG A 397 18.94 13.59 14.63
N GLU A 398 20.21 14.01 14.73
CA GLU A 398 21.23 13.69 13.72
C GLU A 398 21.50 12.19 13.61
N ILE A 399 21.54 11.49 14.75
CA ILE A 399 21.70 10.03 14.80
C ILE A 399 20.52 9.35 14.11
N LYS A 400 19.28 9.74 14.45
CA LYS A 400 18.07 9.17 13.84
C LYS A 400 17.99 9.44 12.35
N LEU A 401 18.36 10.64 11.88
CA LEU A 401 18.40 10.97 10.45
C LEU A 401 19.38 10.08 9.68
N LYS A 402 20.57 9.84 10.22
CA LYS A 402 21.53 8.93 9.60
C LYS A 402 20.96 7.51 9.48
N ARG A 403 20.34 7.00 10.56
CA ARG A 403 19.69 5.69 10.55
C ARG A 403 18.49 5.63 9.60
N ALA A 404 17.72 6.71 9.48
CA ALA A 404 16.62 6.82 8.54
C ALA A 404 17.08 6.71 7.08
N LEU A 405 18.19 7.37 6.72
CA LEU A 405 18.78 7.27 5.40
C LEU A 405 19.30 5.85 5.09
N GLU A 406 19.95 5.20 6.05
CA GLU A 406 20.39 3.81 5.92
C GLU A 406 19.18 2.88 5.69
N THR A 407 18.11 3.09 6.44
CA THR A 407 16.84 2.36 6.29
C THR A 407 16.23 2.58 4.91
N ALA A 408 16.12 3.82 4.45
CA ALA A 408 15.56 4.13 3.13
C ALA A 408 16.33 3.47 1.99
N ARG A 409 17.67 3.45 2.07
CA ARG A 409 18.53 2.73 1.09
C ARG A 409 18.29 1.23 1.10
N TRP A 410 18.01 0.65 2.27
CA TRP A 410 17.66 -0.78 2.37
C TRP A 410 16.32 -1.08 1.72
N PHE A 411 15.32 -0.21 1.89
CA PHE A 411 13.99 -0.31 1.30
C PHE A 411 13.90 0.38 -0.07
N SER A 412 14.83 0.09 -1.00
CA SER A 412 14.76 0.61 -2.37
C SER A 412 13.78 -0.19 -3.23
N TRP A 413 13.21 0.46 -4.27
CA TRP A 413 12.36 -0.25 -5.24
C TRP A 413 13.10 -1.33 -6.00
N GLU A 414 14.39 -1.12 -6.27
CA GLU A 414 15.22 -2.13 -6.92
C GLU A 414 15.22 -3.44 -6.11
N ARG A 415 15.58 -3.36 -4.84
CA ARG A 415 15.58 -4.54 -3.95
C ARG A 415 14.20 -5.16 -3.79
N SER A 416 13.15 -4.33 -3.68
CA SER A 416 11.77 -4.80 -3.55
C SER A 416 11.34 -5.62 -4.77
N THR A 417 11.62 -5.13 -5.98
CA THR A 417 11.24 -5.81 -7.22
C THR A 417 12.10 -7.04 -7.51
N ASP A 418 13.40 -6.97 -7.21
CA ASP A 418 14.31 -8.12 -7.33
C ASP A 418 13.84 -9.27 -6.42
N ARG A 419 13.52 -8.95 -5.16
CA ARG A 419 13.00 -9.94 -4.22
C ARG A 419 11.64 -10.49 -4.64
N LEU A 420 10.76 -9.66 -5.21
CA LEU A 420 9.46 -10.11 -5.72
C LEU A 420 9.63 -11.13 -6.86
N PHE A 421 10.50 -10.86 -7.83
CA PHE A 421 10.78 -11.79 -8.92
C PHE A 421 11.41 -13.09 -8.42
N GLN A 422 12.38 -13.00 -7.51
CA GLN A 422 12.96 -14.18 -6.87
C GLN A 422 11.87 -15.00 -6.15
N LEU A 423 10.98 -14.34 -5.42
CA LEU A 423 9.88 -15.00 -4.71
C LEU A 423 8.93 -15.70 -5.69
N TYR A 424 8.61 -15.08 -6.84
CA TYR A 424 7.80 -15.73 -7.86
C TYR A 424 8.47 -17.01 -8.40
N ASP A 425 9.78 -17.00 -8.61
CA ASP A 425 10.51 -18.16 -9.09
C ASP A 425 10.49 -19.29 -8.05
N GLU A 426 10.79 -18.97 -6.79
CA GLU A 426 10.77 -19.92 -5.67
C GLU A 426 9.37 -20.56 -5.53
N LEU A 427 8.32 -19.74 -5.52
CA LEU A 427 6.94 -20.19 -5.35
C LEU A 427 6.42 -20.98 -6.56
N TYR A 428 6.83 -20.63 -7.77
CA TYR A 428 6.41 -21.33 -8.97
C TYR A 428 7.02 -22.73 -9.05
N GLU A 429 8.29 -22.91 -8.66
CA GLU A 429 8.90 -24.21 -8.57
C GLU A 429 8.19 -25.09 -7.51
N GLU A 430 7.92 -24.55 -6.34
CA GLU A 430 7.14 -25.24 -5.31
C GLU A 430 5.74 -25.64 -5.82
N PHE A 431 5.06 -24.73 -6.49
CA PHE A 431 3.74 -24.95 -7.09
C PHE A 431 3.75 -26.10 -8.11
N LYS A 432 4.78 -26.19 -8.96
CA LYS A 432 4.96 -27.29 -9.92
C LYS A 432 5.14 -28.63 -9.21
N ILE A 433 5.99 -28.66 -8.20
CA ILE A 433 6.24 -29.87 -7.39
C ILE A 433 4.94 -30.35 -6.72
N GLN A 434 4.21 -29.46 -6.05
CA GLN A 434 2.95 -29.80 -5.40
C GLN A 434 1.90 -30.38 -6.36
N ARG A 435 1.88 -29.91 -7.60
CA ARG A 435 0.97 -30.42 -8.64
C ARG A 435 1.39 -31.72 -9.27
N SER A 436 2.69 -32.03 -9.30
CA SER A 436 3.22 -33.27 -9.83
C SER A 436 3.06 -34.45 -8.85
N LEU A 437 2.89 -34.16 -7.55
CA LEU A 437 2.66 -35.20 -6.55
C LEU A 437 1.26 -35.82 -6.77
N PRO A 438 1.15 -37.18 -6.83
CA PRO A 438 -0.15 -37.81 -6.93
C PRO A 438 -1.02 -37.39 -5.76
N LEU A 439 -2.26 -36.98 -6.05
CA LEU A 439 -3.26 -36.68 -5.03
C LEU A 439 -3.37 -37.86 -4.08
N ASN A 440 -2.76 -37.77 -2.92
CA ASN A 440 -2.84 -38.80 -1.91
C ASN A 440 -4.28 -38.82 -1.38
N ARG A 441 -5.12 -39.69 -2.00
CA ARG A 441 -6.55 -39.84 -1.65
C ARG A 441 -6.74 -40.28 -0.19
N ASN A 442 -5.70 -40.75 0.46
CA ASN A 442 -5.74 -41.27 1.83
C ASN A 442 -5.56 -40.16 2.90
N ALA A 443 -5.03 -39.00 2.58
CA ALA A 443 -4.92 -37.90 3.55
C ALA A 443 -6.27 -37.27 3.94
N VAL A 444 -7.36 -37.64 3.25
CA VAL A 444 -8.72 -37.16 3.54
C VAL A 444 -9.47 -38.10 4.51
N VAL A 445 -8.99 -39.33 4.68
CA VAL A 445 -9.67 -40.36 5.48
C VAL A 445 -9.17 -40.41 6.93
N ASP A 446 -7.89 -40.08 7.18
CA ASP A 446 -7.32 -40.18 8.53
C ASP A 446 -7.73 -39.06 9.51
N THR A 447 -8.57 -38.12 9.09
CA THR A 447 -9.12 -37.07 9.96
C THR A 447 -10.55 -37.35 10.45
N LEU A 448 -11.07 -38.53 10.18
CA LEU A 448 -12.39 -38.96 10.71
C LEU A 448 -12.27 -40.05 11.81
N ALA A 449 -11.04 -40.38 12.24
CA ALA A 449 -10.79 -41.44 13.23
C ALA A 449 -9.88 -41.01 14.40
N SER A 450 -9.77 -39.73 14.67
CA SER A 450 -9.12 -39.26 15.91
C SER A 450 -9.83 -38.06 16.52
#